data_3b9b34b9d449d1f2b1990450d4851932
#
_entry.id   3b9b34b9d449d1f2b1990450d4851932
#
_cell.length_a   1.000
_cell.length_b   1.000
_cell.length_c   1.000
_cell.angle_alpha   90.00
_cell.angle_beta   90.00
_cell.angle_gamma   90.00
#
_symmetry.space_group_name_H-M   'P 1'
#
loop_
_entity.id
_entity.type
_entity.pdbx_description
1 polymer ?
#
loop_
_entity_poly.entity_id
_entity_poly.type
_entity_poly.pdbx_seq_one_letter_code
_entity_poly.pdbx_strand_id
1 'polypeptide(L)'
;MHDYEMVAQELSELAERMRGLEERLAEVERVNARLEEAALTTARAMAEVSRHWDAVYDAMRRADKINKEISSERDHDAARARRTEPSD
;
A
#
# COMPACT_ATOMS: atom_id res chain seq x y z
N MET A 1 38.19 -18.36 -50.77
CA MET A 1 38.33 -17.57 -49.55
C MET A 1 37.13 -16.66 -49.31
N HIS A 2 36.18 -16.62 -50.18
CA HIS A 2 34.91 -15.94 -49.99
C HIS A 2 34.13 -16.44 -48.78
N ASP A 3 34.19 -17.73 -48.50
CA ASP A 3 33.48 -18.35 -47.36
C ASP A 3 34.01 -17.90 -46.03
N TYR A 4 35.33 -17.68 -45.98
CA TYR A 4 36.00 -17.23 -44.77
C TYR A 4 35.62 -15.79 -44.39
N GLU A 5 35.53 -14.91 -45.39
CA GLU A 5 35.13 -13.53 -45.20
C GLU A 5 33.66 -13.41 -44.78
N MET A 6 32.79 -14.26 -45.39
CA MET A 6 31.40 -14.33 -45.02
C MET A 6 31.18 -14.77 -43.58
N VAL A 7 31.89 -15.80 -43.16
CA VAL A 7 31.84 -16.31 -41.80
C VAL A 7 32.34 -15.25 -40.80
N ALA A 8 33.43 -14.57 -41.13
CA ALA A 8 34.00 -13.52 -40.28
C ALA A 8 32.99 -12.34 -40.14
N GLN A 9 32.32 -11.98 -41.23
CA GLN A 9 31.33 -10.93 -41.24
C GLN A 9 30.09 -11.32 -40.44
N GLU A 10 29.59 -12.54 -40.58
CA GLU A 10 28.49 -13.06 -39.80
C GLU A 10 28.79 -13.11 -38.31
N LEU A 11 30.03 -13.51 -37.95
CA LEU A 11 30.47 -13.51 -36.54
C LEU A 11 30.53 -12.09 -35.98
N SER A 12 30.97 -11.12 -36.76
CA SER A 12 31.02 -9.72 -36.37
C SER A 12 29.61 -9.15 -36.14
N GLU A 13 28.69 -9.45 -37.05
CA GLU A 13 27.29 -9.05 -36.92
C GLU A 13 26.63 -9.70 -35.70
N LEU A 14 26.92 -10.96 -35.48
CA LEU A 14 26.42 -11.70 -34.31
C LEU A 14 26.93 -11.10 -33.01
N ALA A 15 28.23 -10.75 -32.96
CA ALA A 15 28.82 -10.09 -31.80
C ALA A 15 28.16 -8.72 -31.50
N GLU A 16 27.88 -7.95 -32.56
CA GLU A 16 27.16 -6.68 -32.39
C GLU A 16 25.75 -6.88 -31.87
N ARG A 17 25.02 -7.85 -32.36
CA ARG A 17 23.69 -8.20 -31.88
C ARG A 17 23.72 -8.64 -30.43
N MET A 18 24.69 -9.45 -30.03
CA MET A 18 24.88 -9.88 -28.66
C MET A 18 25.13 -8.70 -27.73
N ARG A 19 25.96 -7.77 -28.17
CA ARG A 19 26.25 -6.56 -27.40
C ARG A 19 25.03 -5.71 -27.22
N GLY A 20 24.25 -5.51 -28.28
CA GLY A 20 22.97 -4.81 -28.23
C GLY A 20 21.95 -5.47 -27.29
N LEU A 21 21.89 -6.81 -27.31
CA LEU A 21 21.02 -7.56 -26.40
C LEU A 21 21.46 -7.44 -24.95
N GLU A 22 22.77 -7.47 -24.69
CA GLU A 22 23.32 -7.28 -23.34
C GLU A 22 22.98 -5.90 -22.79
N GLU A 23 23.08 -4.86 -23.63
CA GLU A 23 22.70 -3.50 -23.24
C GLU A 23 21.20 -3.40 -22.93
N ARG A 24 20.37 -4.01 -23.75
CA ARG A 24 18.92 -4.04 -23.54
C ARG A 24 18.56 -4.81 -22.29
N LEU A 25 19.24 -5.92 -22.04
CA LEU A 25 19.03 -6.71 -20.84
C LEU A 25 19.41 -5.92 -19.59
N ALA A 26 20.56 -5.22 -19.61
CA ALA A 26 20.97 -4.37 -18.50
C ALA A 26 19.95 -3.26 -18.22
N GLU A 27 19.36 -2.67 -19.25
CA GLU A 27 18.30 -1.68 -19.08
C GLU A 27 17.05 -2.27 -18.49
N VAL A 28 16.63 -3.44 -18.95
CA VAL A 28 15.47 -4.16 -18.40
C VAL A 28 15.69 -4.48 -16.92
N GLU A 29 16.87 -4.93 -16.55
CA GLU A 29 17.23 -5.22 -15.17
C GLU A 29 17.14 -3.95 -14.29
N ARG A 30 17.59 -2.82 -14.79
CA ARG A 30 17.49 -1.54 -14.08
C ARG A 30 16.03 -1.09 -13.88
N VAL A 31 15.23 -1.23 -14.93
CA VAL A 31 13.81 -0.90 -14.87
C VAL A 31 13.09 -1.83 -13.88
N ASN A 32 13.40 -3.12 -13.92
CA ASN A 32 12.82 -4.07 -12.98
C ASN A 32 13.17 -3.75 -11.53
N ALA A 33 14.42 -3.37 -11.26
CA ALA A 33 14.85 -2.96 -9.94
C ALA A 33 14.08 -1.72 -9.44
N ARG A 34 13.85 -0.74 -10.31
CA ARG A 34 13.04 0.45 -9.99
C ARG A 34 11.58 0.10 -9.72
N LEU A 35 11.03 -0.81 -10.52
CA LEU A 35 9.65 -1.28 -10.34
C LEU A 35 9.49 -2.02 -9.02
N GLU A 36 10.44 -2.85 -8.64
CA GLU A 36 10.45 -3.54 -7.35
C GLU A 36 10.50 -2.55 -6.19
N GLU A 37 11.38 -1.55 -6.27
CA GLU A 37 11.45 -0.48 -5.26
C GLU A 37 10.15 0.31 -5.15
N ALA A 38 9.56 0.68 -6.29
CA ALA A 38 8.29 1.38 -6.32
C ALA A 38 7.17 0.53 -5.73
N ALA A 39 7.13 -0.76 -6.04
CA ALA A 39 6.16 -1.69 -5.50
C ALA A 39 6.30 -1.83 -3.98
N LEU A 40 7.53 -1.94 -3.48
CA LEU A 40 7.81 -2.01 -2.04
C LEU A 40 7.40 -0.72 -1.32
N THR A 41 7.72 0.43 -1.90
CA THR A 41 7.35 1.74 -1.35
C THR A 41 5.82 1.88 -1.30
N THR A 42 5.13 1.49 -2.36
CA THR A 42 3.67 1.50 -2.43
C THR A 42 3.06 0.56 -1.38
N ALA A 43 3.59 -0.65 -1.25
CA ALA A 43 3.12 -1.61 -0.27
C ALA A 43 3.28 -1.10 1.17
N ARG A 44 4.40 -0.44 1.47
CA ARG A 44 4.64 0.18 2.78
C ARG A 44 3.68 1.33 3.05
N ALA A 45 3.46 2.18 2.05
CA ALA A 45 2.50 3.27 2.15
C ALA A 45 1.09 2.76 2.40
N MET A 46 0.68 1.71 1.70
CA MET A 46 -0.63 1.07 1.90
C MET A 46 -0.75 0.47 3.29
N ALA A 47 0.31 -0.15 3.80
CA ALA A 47 0.33 -0.70 5.15
C ALA A 47 0.20 0.41 6.22
N GLU A 48 0.84 1.56 6.01
CA GLU A 48 0.71 2.72 6.89
C GLU A 48 -0.71 3.29 6.87
N VAL A 49 -1.29 3.43 5.69
CA VAL A 49 -2.68 3.90 5.53
C VAL A 49 -3.63 2.94 6.23
N SER A 50 -3.44 1.64 6.07
CA SER A 50 -4.27 0.62 6.72
C SER A 50 -4.19 0.73 8.24
N ARG A 51 -2.99 0.88 8.80
CA ARG A 51 -2.80 1.08 10.24
C ARG A 51 -3.45 2.37 10.74
N HIS A 52 -3.35 3.43 9.96
CA HIS A 52 -3.98 4.70 10.29
C HIS A 52 -5.51 4.56 10.33
N TRP A 53 -6.10 3.91 9.34
CA TRP A 53 -7.54 3.64 9.30
C TRP A 53 -8.00 2.75 10.47
N ASP A 54 -7.22 1.73 10.82
CA ASP A 54 -7.50 0.88 11.97
C ASP A 54 -7.53 1.70 13.27
N ALA A 55 -6.56 2.61 13.44
CA ALA A 55 -6.50 3.51 14.59
C ALA A 55 -7.70 4.46 14.64
N VAL A 56 -8.08 5.03 13.49
CA VAL A 56 -9.26 5.89 13.37
C VAL A 56 -10.53 5.11 13.70
N TYR A 57 -10.64 3.90 13.19
CA TYR A 57 -11.79 3.02 13.45
C TYR A 57 -11.93 2.69 14.93
N ASP A 58 -10.83 2.36 15.58
CA ASP A 58 -10.80 2.08 17.01
C ASP A 58 -11.19 3.32 17.83
N ALA A 59 -10.69 4.50 17.44
CA ALA A 59 -11.06 5.76 18.09
C ALA A 59 -12.56 6.06 17.94
N MET A 60 -13.11 5.81 16.77
CA MET A 60 -14.55 5.98 16.52
C MET A 60 -15.39 5.01 17.35
N ARG A 61 -14.96 3.77 17.47
CA ARG A 61 -15.65 2.79 18.32
C ARG A 61 -15.67 3.22 19.79
N ARG A 62 -14.53 3.71 20.29
CA ARG A 62 -14.43 4.18 21.68
C ARG A 62 -15.34 5.40 21.91
N ALA A 63 -15.33 6.35 20.97
CA ALA A 63 -16.20 7.51 21.04
C ALA A 63 -17.67 7.13 21.03
N ASP A 64 -18.07 6.20 20.19
CA ASP A 64 -19.44 5.70 20.09
C ASP A 64 -19.86 4.99 21.38
N LYS A 65 -18.98 4.17 21.94
CA LYS A 65 -19.21 3.49 23.22
C LYS A 65 -19.40 4.49 24.36
N ILE A 66 -18.56 5.51 24.45
CA ILE A 66 -18.65 6.56 25.44
C ILE A 66 -19.96 7.33 25.29
N ASN A 67 -20.35 7.68 24.08
CA ASN A 67 -21.63 8.34 23.80
C ASN A 67 -22.82 7.50 24.24
N LYS A 68 -22.80 6.21 24.03
CA LYS A 68 -23.85 5.29 24.46
C LYS A 68 -23.93 5.22 25.98
N GLU A 69 -22.79 5.18 26.66
CA GLU A 69 -22.72 5.18 28.12
C GLU A 69 -23.26 6.50 28.71
N ILE A 70 -22.87 7.65 28.15
CA ILE A 70 -23.36 8.97 28.56
C ILE A 70 -24.87 9.09 28.33
N SER A 71 -25.36 8.64 27.19
CA SER A 71 -26.78 8.65 26.84
C SER A 71 -27.60 7.79 27.80
N SER A 72 -27.07 6.61 28.14
CA SER A 72 -27.68 5.70 29.12
C SER A 72 -27.74 6.30 30.51
N GLU A 73 -26.66 6.96 30.95
CA GLU A 73 -26.62 7.67 32.23
C GLU A 73 -27.61 8.83 32.29
N ARG A 74 -27.72 9.63 31.22
CA ARG A 74 -28.69 10.72 31.11
C ARG A 74 -30.13 10.21 31.19
N ASP A 75 -30.43 9.11 30.51
CA ASP A 75 -31.77 8.50 30.57
C ASP A 75 -32.07 7.96 31.96
N HIS A 76 -31.08 7.38 32.61
CA HIS A 76 -31.20 6.88 33.96
C HIS A 76 -31.43 8.01 34.96
N ASP A 77 -30.66 9.10 34.86
CA ASP A 77 -30.81 10.29 35.70
C ASP A 77 -32.16 10.99 35.49
N ALA A 78 -32.63 11.09 34.23
CA ALA A 78 -33.93 11.63 33.93
C ALA A 78 -35.04 10.78 34.51
N ALA A 79 -34.94 9.46 34.47
CA ALA A 79 -35.91 8.56 35.07
C ALA A 79 -35.89 8.67 36.59
N ARG A 80 -34.71 8.83 37.20
CA ARG A 80 -34.60 9.04 38.65
C ARG A 80 -35.19 10.38 39.09
N ALA A 81 -34.96 11.44 38.34
CA ALA A 81 -35.54 12.74 38.59
C ALA A 81 -37.08 12.74 38.54
N ARG A 82 -37.68 12.00 37.60
CA ARG A 82 -39.13 11.80 37.50
C ARG A 82 -39.70 11.07 38.69
N ARG A 83 -38.97 10.09 39.24
CA ARG A 83 -39.42 9.32 40.41
C ARG A 83 -39.37 10.13 41.69
N THR A 84 -38.49 11.13 41.76
CA THR A 84 -38.32 11.95 42.96
C THR A 84 -39.15 13.25 42.93
N GLU A 85 -39.84 13.56 41.83
CA GLU A 85 -40.73 14.70 41.79
C GLU A 85 -41.92 14.46 42.73
N PRO A 86 -42.21 15.43 43.59
CA PRO A 86 -43.37 15.31 44.47
C PRO A 86 -44.66 15.34 43.64
N SER A 87 -45.47 14.34 43.82
CA SER A 87 -46.81 14.29 43.20
C SER A 87 -47.76 15.13 44.03
N ASP A 88 -48.10 16.24 43.44
CA ASP A 88 -49.15 17.10 44.00
C ASP A 88 -50.54 16.58 43.69
#